data_44c7774e55cfeff5e468f2b54e4937ff
#
_entry.id   44c7774e55cfeff5e468f2b54e4937ff
#
_cell.length_a   1.000
_cell.length_b   1.000
_cell.length_c   1.000
_cell.angle_alpha   90.00
_cell.angle_beta   90.00
_cell.angle_gamma   90.00
#
_symmetry.space_group_name_H-M   'P 1'
#
loop_
_entity.id
_entity.type
_entity.pdbx_description
1 polymer ?
#
loop_
_entity_poly.entity_id
_entity_poly.type
_entity_poly.pdbx_seq_one_letter_code
_entity_poly.pdbx_strand_id
1 'polypeptide(L)'
;MVNDRAGGLRDALSAIEEIDELEIWGRVAAVRGLLIEIAGPVSAMSVGGAVEIAIDRGTVLAEVIGFAGERALAMPFGSLEGVRRGCAARVRSAASGVRPCEAWLGRVVDALGRPVDGKGPLPQGPTLYPFRRDPPPAHSRQRVGGPLDLGVRAINTFLTTCRGQRMGIFAGSGVGKSVLLSMLARHTSADIAVIGLVGERGREVQEFLQDDLGEEGLARSVVVVATSDEPALMRRNAAYLTLALSEFFRDAGASVLTMMDSVTRFAMAQRDIGLAVGEPPTAKGYTPTVFSELPRLLERAGPGTWEGTVTGIFTVLVEGDDHNEPVADAVRGILDGHIVMERAIAERGRYPAINILKSVSRTMPRSCDPAHWPTVVRARQVLATYADMEELIRLGAYRAGSSAEVDEAIRLFPALDAFLAQSKEESTSIGEGYARLTNILSNSSGV
;
A
#
# COMPACT_ATOMS: atom_id res chain seq x y z
N MET A 1 -19.13 -7.24 -38.19
CA MET A 1 -20.13 -6.17 -38.17
C MET A 1 -21.28 -6.37 -37.13
N VAL A 2 -21.42 -7.52 -36.47
CA VAL A 2 -22.47 -7.73 -35.44
C VAL A 2 -21.96 -7.39 -34.03
N ASN A 3 -20.66 -7.45 -33.77
CA ASN A 3 -20.07 -7.18 -32.44
C ASN A 3 -20.00 -5.67 -32.08
N ASP A 4 -19.99 -4.78 -33.08
CA ASP A 4 -19.87 -3.33 -32.87
C ASP A 4 -21.19 -2.68 -32.38
N ARG A 5 -22.33 -3.29 -32.75
CA ARG A 5 -23.64 -2.80 -32.30
C ARG A 5 -23.95 -3.14 -30.84
N ALA A 6 -23.41 -4.23 -30.32
CA ALA A 6 -23.61 -4.64 -28.93
C ALA A 6 -22.79 -3.78 -27.95
N GLY A 7 -21.61 -3.30 -28.38
CA GLY A 7 -20.81 -2.31 -27.63
C GLY A 7 -21.56 -0.99 -27.51
N GLY A 8 -22.00 -0.43 -28.61
CA GLY A 8 -22.72 0.87 -28.62
C GLY A 8 -24.05 0.84 -27.86
N LEU A 9 -24.74 -0.31 -27.76
CA LEU A 9 -25.97 -0.46 -26.97
C LEU A 9 -25.68 -0.49 -25.44
N ARG A 10 -24.55 -1.10 -25.04
CA ARG A 10 -24.10 -1.11 -23.65
C ARG A 10 -23.62 0.28 -23.20
N ASP A 11 -22.90 0.97 -24.06
CA ASP A 11 -22.46 2.34 -23.79
C ASP A 11 -23.66 3.29 -23.68
N ALA A 12 -24.69 3.11 -24.52
CA ALA A 12 -25.92 3.87 -24.45
C ALA A 12 -26.74 3.53 -23.18
N LEU A 13 -26.83 2.27 -22.77
CA LEU A 13 -27.47 1.86 -21.53
C LEU A 13 -26.74 2.43 -20.31
N SER A 14 -25.42 2.37 -20.29
CA SER A 14 -24.61 3.00 -19.22
C SER A 14 -24.81 4.52 -19.17
N ALA A 15 -24.89 5.17 -20.33
CA ALA A 15 -25.17 6.60 -20.41
C ALA A 15 -26.60 6.96 -19.94
N ILE A 16 -27.58 6.07 -20.18
CA ILE A 16 -28.96 6.24 -19.69
C ILE A 16 -29.03 6.02 -18.18
N GLU A 17 -28.29 5.06 -17.64
CA GLU A 17 -28.19 4.83 -16.19
C GLU A 17 -27.50 5.99 -15.45
N GLU A 18 -26.71 6.78 -16.15
CA GLU A 18 -26.06 8.00 -15.62
C GLU A 18 -26.93 9.26 -15.75
N ILE A 19 -28.08 9.21 -16.45
CA ILE A 19 -29.02 10.33 -16.50
C ILE A 19 -29.82 10.36 -15.19
N ASP A 20 -29.43 11.30 -14.32
CA ASP A 20 -30.23 11.64 -13.15
C ASP A 20 -31.56 12.27 -13.60
N GLU A 21 -32.68 11.60 -13.38
CA GLU A 21 -34.01 12.14 -13.68
C GLU A 21 -34.33 13.43 -12.90
N LEU A 22 -33.64 13.66 -11.76
CA LEU A 22 -33.77 14.83 -10.90
C LEU A 22 -32.42 15.37 -10.53
N GLU A 23 -32.07 16.53 -11.10
CA GLU A 23 -30.89 17.28 -10.64
C GLU A 23 -31.19 17.98 -9.32
N ILE A 24 -30.47 17.58 -8.28
CA ILE A 24 -30.59 18.16 -6.95
C ILE A 24 -29.50 19.21 -6.74
N TRP A 25 -29.90 20.43 -6.45
CA TRP A 25 -29.00 21.56 -6.28
C TRP A 25 -29.09 22.16 -4.90
N GLY A 26 -27.91 22.36 -4.28
CA GLY A 26 -27.72 23.24 -3.14
C GLY A 26 -26.98 24.51 -3.53
N ARG A 27 -26.58 25.30 -2.55
CA ARG A 27 -25.75 26.49 -2.71
C ARG A 27 -24.67 26.57 -1.65
N VAL A 28 -23.50 27.03 -2.04
CA VAL A 28 -22.43 27.34 -1.10
C VAL A 28 -22.89 28.45 -0.16
N ALA A 29 -23.00 28.15 1.13
CA ALA A 29 -23.40 29.08 2.17
C ALA A 29 -22.16 29.81 2.77
N ALA A 30 -21.05 29.09 2.96
CA ALA A 30 -19.80 29.62 3.46
C ALA A 30 -18.61 28.73 3.03
N VAL A 31 -17.41 29.30 3.07
CA VAL A 31 -16.14 28.58 2.97
C VAL A 31 -15.34 28.89 4.23
N ARG A 32 -14.86 27.86 4.95
CA ARG A 32 -14.09 28.00 6.19
C ARG A 32 -12.86 27.08 6.14
N GLY A 33 -11.70 27.67 5.94
CA GLY A 33 -10.48 26.91 5.72
C GLY A 33 -10.61 25.97 4.53
N LEU A 34 -10.55 24.67 4.75
CA LEU A 34 -10.70 23.64 3.71
C LEU A 34 -12.16 23.16 3.51
N LEU A 35 -13.10 23.70 4.32
CA LEU A 35 -14.48 23.26 4.30
C LEU A 35 -15.38 24.19 3.49
N ILE A 36 -16.29 23.59 2.76
CA ILE A 36 -17.39 24.24 2.05
C ILE A 36 -18.69 23.87 2.75
N GLU A 37 -19.39 24.87 3.28
CA GLU A 37 -20.73 24.67 3.83
C GLU A 37 -21.76 24.82 2.71
N ILE A 38 -22.56 23.79 2.51
CA ILE A 38 -23.61 23.75 1.47
C ILE A 38 -24.97 23.77 2.14
N ALA A 39 -25.80 24.75 1.79
CA ALA A 39 -27.20 24.82 2.16
C ALA A 39 -28.08 24.28 1.01
N GLY A 40 -29.22 23.69 1.36
CA GLY A 40 -30.18 23.15 0.39
C GLY A 40 -30.77 21.83 0.86
N PRO A 41 -31.13 20.92 -0.04
CA PRO A 41 -31.75 19.64 0.31
C PRO A 41 -30.73 18.67 0.92
N VAL A 42 -30.36 18.90 2.18
CA VAL A 42 -29.34 18.10 2.91
C VAL A 42 -29.77 16.64 3.03
N SER A 43 -31.06 16.37 3.03
CA SER A 43 -31.63 15.02 3.04
C SER A 43 -31.27 14.18 1.81
N ALA A 44 -30.90 14.82 0.70
CA ALA A 44 -30.42 14.16 -0.50
C ALA A 44 -28.88 13.99 -0.53
N MET A 45 -28.18 14.47 0.50
CA MET A 45 -26.73 14.37 0.62
C MET A 45 -26.36 13.31 1.65
N SER A 46 -25.33 12.53 1.38
CA SER A 46 -24.82 11.51 2.29
C SER A 46 -23.32 11.72 2.53
N VAL A 47 -22.82 11.32 3.70
CA VAL A 47 -21.38 11.30 3.96
C VAL A 47 -20.69 10.36 2.96
N GLY A 48 -19.63 10.83 2.33
CA GLY A 48 -18.95 10.15 1.22
C GLY A 48 -19.58 10.42 -0.16
N GLY A 49 -20.72 11.10 -0.21
CA GLY A 49 -21.35 11.52 -1.47
C GLY A 49 -20.58 12.67 -2.13
N ALA A 50 -20.62 12.72 -3.46
CA ALA A 50 -19.94 13.75 -4.25
C ALA A 50 -20.87 14.94 -4.55
N VAL A 51 -20.28 16.14 -4.55
CA VAL A 51 -20.97 17.38 -4.94
C VAL A 51 -20.09 18.13 -5.93
N GLU A 52 -20.66 18.59 -7.03
CA GLU A 52 -20.00 19.48 -8.01
C GLU A 52 -20.39 20.94 -7.76
N ILE A 53 -19.40 21.76 -7.51
CA ILE A 53 -19.60 23.18 -7.24
C ILE A 53 -19.25 23.96 -8.52
N ALA A 54 -20.27 24.66 -9.06
CA ALA A 54 -20.07 25.48 -10.23
C ALA A 54 -19.28 26.76 -9.87
N ILE A 55 -18.19 27.00 -10.60
CA ILE A 55 -17.39 28.22 -10.52
C ILE A 55 -17.37 28.92 -11.89
N ASP A 56 -16.81 30.12 -11.97
CA ASP A 56 -16.84 30.91 -13.22
C ASP A 56 -16.16 30.19 -14.39
N ARG A 57 -15.17 29.34 -14.12
CA ARG A 57 -14.46 28.56 -15.13
C ARG A 57 -14.38 27.08 -14.75
N GLY A 58 -15.49 26.36 -14.91
CA GLY A 58 -15.55 24.91 -14.66
C GLY A 58 -16.28 24.54 -13.38
N THR A 59 -15.89 23.41 -12.80
CA THR A 59 -16.49 22.84 -11.60
C THR A 59 -15.40 22.39 -10.62
N VAL A 60 -15.71 22.47 -9.32
CA VAL A 60 -14.90 21.90 -8.25
C VAL A 60 -15.64 20.68 -7.70
N LEU A 61 -15.05 19.50 -7.82
CA LEU A 61 -15.56 18.30 -7.21
C LEU A 61 -15.21 18.28 -5.72
N ALA A 62 -16.20 18.00 -4.87
CA ALA A 62 -16.06 17.92 -3.43
C ALA A 62 -16.77 16.67 -2.88
N GLU A 63 -16.32 16.16 -1.75
CA GLU A 63 -16.97 15.07 -1.01
C GLU A 63 -17.64 15.63 0.24
N VAL A 64 -18.86 15.20 0.51
CA VAL A 64 -19.54 15.46 1.78
C VAL A 64 -18.87 14.64 2.88
N ILE A 65 -18.28 15.32 3.87
CA ILE A 65 -17.53 14.68 4.96
C ILE A 65 -18.27 14.74 6.31
N GLY A 66 -19.38 15.49 6.37
CA GLY A 66 -20.21 15.61 7.57
C GLY A 66 -21.34 16.62 7.41
N PHE A 67 -22.01 16.87 8.51
CA PHE A 67 -23.12 17.84 8.59
C PHE A 67 -22.97 18.72 9.83
N ALA A 68 -23.37 19.98 9.72
CA ALA A 68 -23.48 20.92 10.83
C ALA A 68 -24.84 21.62 10.78
N GLY A 69 -25.76 21.21 11.67
CA GLY A 69 -27.14 21.64 11.61
C GLY A 69 -27.79 21.28 10.26
N GLU A 70 -28.36 22.29 9.58
CA GLU A 70 -28.98 22.13 8.26
C GLU A 70 -28.02 22.37 7.09
N ARG A 71 -26.72 22.15 7.28
CA ARG A 71 -25.71 22.32 6.24
C ARG A 71 -24.86 21.07 6.07
N ALA A 72 -24.59 20.72 4.83
CA ALA A 72 -23.58 19.73 4.52
C ALA A 72 -22.19 20.39 4.55
N LEU A 73 -21.22 19.69 5.15
CA LEU A 73 -19.80 20.04 5.14
C LEU A 73 -19.13 19.24 4.05
N ALA A 74 -18.64 19.91 3.03
CA ALA A 74 -17.92 19.27 1.94
C ALA A 74 -16.47 19.73 1.92
N MET A 75 -15.59 18.84 1.45
CA MET A 75 -14.16 19.11 1.24
C MET A 75 -13.84 18.91 -0.24
N PRO A 76 -13.06 19.79 -0.90
CA PRO A 76 -12.74 19.65 -2.31
C PRO A 76 -11.65 18.60 -2.57
N PHE A 77 -11.71 17.98 -3.74
CA PHE A 77 -10.64 17.15 -4.28
C PHE A 77 -9.53 17.98 -4.95
N GLY A 78 -9.76 19.26 -5.19
CA GLY A 78 -8.81 20.20 -5.83
C GLY A 78 -8.74 21.52 -5.09
N SER A 79 -8.31 22.57 -5.81
CA SER A 79 -8.25 23.94 -5.28
C SER A 79 -9.65 24.47 -4.98
N LEU A 80 -9.75 25.30 -3.92
CA LEU A 80 -10.93 26.10 -3.61
C LEU A 80 -11.01 27.42 -4.43
N GLU A 81 -10.04 27.66 -5.28
CA GLU A 81 -9.99 28.89 -6.06
C GLU A 81 -11.23 29.04 -6.93
N GLY A 82 -11.85 30.22 -6.87
CA GLY A 82 -13.12 30.50 -7.57
C GLY A 82 -14.39 30.06 -6.83
N VAL A 83 -14.30 29.32 -5.75
CA VAL A 83 -15.46 28.97 -4.93
C VAL A 83 -15.85 30.17 -4.07
N ARG A 84 -17.09 30.62 -4.21
CA ARG A 84 -17.63 31.76 -3.43
C ARG A 84 -19.02 31.45 -2.90
N ARG A 85 -19.45 32.23 -1.93
CA ARG A 85 -20.83 32.16 -1.41
C ARG A 85 -21.83 32.34 -2.54
N GLY A 86 -22.85 31.47 -2.58
CA GLY A 86 -23.90 31.49 -3.61
C GLY A 86 -23.62 30.60 -4.83
N CYS A 87 -22.39 30.05 -4.99
CA CYS A 87 -22.13 29.07 -6.04
C CYS A 87 -23.12 27.92 -5.98
N ALA A 88 -23.61 27.49 -7.14
CA ALA A 88 -24.50 26.33 -7.23
C ALA A 88 -23.69 25.06 -6.93
N ALA A 89 -24.29 24.15 -6.19
CA ALA A 89 -23.68 22.89 -5.77
C ALA A 89 -24.61 21.74 -6.19
N ARG A 90 -24.22 20.99 -7.22
CA ARG A 90 -24.98 19.86 -7.74
C ARG A 90 -24.64 18.60 -6.94
N VAL A 91 -25.63 17.94 -6.39
CA VAL A 91 -25.46 16.66 -5.72
C VAL A 91 -25.34 15.56 -6.78
N ARG A 92 -24.28 14.74 -6.66
CA ARG A 92 -24.09 13.56 -7.53
C ARG A 92 -24.70 12.35 -6.85
N SER A 93 -25.63 11.67 -7.52
CA SER A 93 -26.30 10.48 -6.98
C SER A 93 -25.47 9.20 -7.13
N ALA A 94 -24.50 9.19 -8.05
CA ALA A 94 -23.67 8.01 -8.29
C ALA A 94 -22.70 7.75 -7.13
N ALA A 95 -22.59 6.49 -6.72
CA ALA A 95 -21.58 6.06 -5.78
C ALA A 95 -20.17 6.40 -6.31
N SER A 96 -19.34 6.98 -5.43
CA SER A 96 -17.94 7.30 -5.78
C SER A 96 -17.16 6.00 -6.01
N GLY A 97 -16.69 5.76 -7.23
CA GLY A 97 -15.97 4.55 -7.63
C GLY A 97 -15.46 4.62 -9.05
N VAL A 98 -14.86 3.52 -9.51
CA VAL A 98 -14.33 3.35 -10.86
C VAL A 98 -14.91 2.10 -11.51
N ARG A 99 -14.89 2.06 -12.85
CA ARG A 99 -15.25 0.87 -13.64
C ARG A 99 -13.99 0.32 -14.35
N PRO A 100 -13.11 -0.37 -13.63
CA PRO A 100 -11.88 -0.87 -14.22
C PRO A 100 -12.13 -2.01 -15.20
N CYS A 101 -11.19 -2.21 -16.11
CA CYS A 101 -11.09 -3.38 -16.97
C CYS A 101 -9.61 -3.75 -17.16
N GLU A 102 -9.31 -4.86 -17.82
CA GLU A 102 -7.94 -5.34 -18.04
C GLU A 102 -7.05 -4.33 -18.76
N ALA A 103 -7.63 -3.46 -19.61
CA ALA A 103 -6.88 -2.41 -20.30
C ALA A 103 -6.34 -1.30 -19.37
N TRP A 104 -6.60 -1.38 -18.07
CA TRP A 104 -5.95 -0.52 -17.08
C TRP A 104 -4.53 -0.99 -16.72
N LEU A 105 -4.13 -2.20 -17.10
CA LEU A 105 -2.74 -2.66 -16.97
C LEU A 105 -1.81 -1.77 -17.80
N GLY A 106 -0.65 -1.45 -17.26
CA GLY A 106 0.31 -0.55 -17.89
C GLY A 106 0.00 0.94 -17.75
N ARG A 107 -1.03 1.30 -16.97
CA ARG A 107 -1.50 2.67 -16.84
C ARG A 107 -1.15 3.28 -15.47
N VAL A 108 -0.98 4.61 -15.49
CA VAL A 108 -0.82 5.43 -14.29
C VAL A 108 -2.03 6.35 -14.17
N VAL A 109 -2.68 6.32 -13.01
CA VAL A 109 -3.92 7.07 -12.74
C VAL A 109 -3.80 7.94 -11.49
N ASP A 110 -4.59 9.02 -11.44
CA ASP A 110 -4.75 9.82 -10.23
C ASP A 110 -5.70 9.12 -9.22
N ALA A 111 -5.89 9.76 -8.08
CA ALA A 111 -6.76 9.25 -7.01
C ALA A 111 -8.25 9.16 -7.38
N LEU A 112 -8.68 9.71 -8.49
CA LEU A 112 -10.05 9.61 -9.01
C LEU A 112 -10.18 8.63 -10.19
N GLY A 113 -9.08 7.91 -10.52
CA GLY A 113 -9.03 6.96 -11.63
C GLY A 113 -8.86 7.62 -13.01
N ARG A 114 -8.45 8.90 -13.06
CA ARG A 114 -8.19 9.59 -14.32
C ARG A 114 -6.74 9.30 -14.76
N PRO A 115 -6.50 9.02 -16.06
CA PRO A 115 -5.16 8.75 -16.55
C PRO A 115 -4.28 10.00 -16.47
N VAL A 116 -3.04 9.83 -15.98
CA VAL A 116 -2.02 10.89 -15.87
C VAL A 116 -0.75 10.56 -16.67
N ASP A 117 -0.76 9.45 -17.41
CA ASP A 117 0.39 8.92 -18.16
C ASP A 117 0.47 9.42 -19.61
N GLY A 118 -0.45 10.28 -20.04
CA GLY A 118 -0.50 10.79 -21.42
C GLY A 118 -0.91 9.78 -22.49
N LYS A 119 -1.29 8.54 -22.11
CA LYS A 119 -1.65 7.45 -23.04
C LYS A 119 -3.13 7.47 -23.46
N GLY A 120 -3.82 8.60 -23.29
CA GLY A 120 -5.25 8.77 -23.65
C GLY A 120 -6.22 8.22 -22.60
N PRO A 121 -7.53 8.30 -22.89
CA PRO A 121 -8.59 7.92 -21.95
C PRO A 121 -8.54 6.44 -21.60
N LEU A 122 -9.03 6.11 -20.40
CA LEU A 122 -9.17 4.73 -19.94
C LEU A 122 -10.54 4.16 -20.37
N PRO A 123 -10.57 2.97 -20.97
CA PRO A 123 -11.83 2.26 -21.20
C PRO A 123 -12.48 1.90 -19.88
N GLN A 124 -13.81 1.92 -19.86
CA GLN A 124 -14.60 1.60 -18.68
C GLN A 124 -15.12 0.16 -18.77
N GLY A 125 -15.02 -0.56 -17.67
CA GLY A 125 -15.60 -1.89 -17.51
C GLY A 125 -17.09 -1.84 -17.15
N PRO A 126 -17.78 -2.99 -17.16
CA PRO A 126 -19.22 -3.05 -16.88
C PRO A 126 -19.55 -2.88 -15.39
N THR A 127 -18.62 -3.21 -14.48
CA THR A 127 -18.88 -3.28 -13.04
C THR A 127 -18.27 -2.10 -12.31
N LEU A 128 -19.07 -1.43 -11.47
CA LEU A 128 -18.60 -0.36 -10.59
C LEU A 128 -17.89 -0.96 -9.35
N TYR A 129 -16.68 -0.50 -9.10
CA TYR A 129 -15.93 -0.76 -7.87
C TYR A 129 -15.89 0.50 -7.03
N PRO A 130 -16.66 0.57 -5.94
CA PRO A 130 -16.71 1.75 -5.09
C PRO A 130 -15.37 1.94 -4.36
N PHE A 131 -14.97 3.20 -4.15
CA PHE A 131 -13.77 3.52 -3.40
C PHE A 131 -13.83 3.00 -1.96
N ARG A 132 -14.99 3.14 -1.32
CA ARG A 132 -15.26 2.59 0.01
C ARG A 132 -16.07 1.32 -0.12
N ARG A 133 -15.47 0.22 0.27
CA ARG A 133 -16.08 -1.11 0.27
C ARG A 133 -15.67 -1.83 1.55
N ASP A 134 -16.60 -2.53 2.16
CA ASP A 134 -16.26 -3.41 3.27
C ASP A 134 -15.48 -4.63 2.77
N PRO A 135 -14.52 -5.11 3.55
CA PRO A 135 -13.81 -6.33 3.24
C PRO A 135 -14.78 -7.53 3.22
N PRO A 136 -14.49 -8.59 2.45
CA PRO A 136 -15.30 -9.81 2.49
C PRO A 136 -15.46 -10.31 3.94
N PRO A 137 -16.64 -10.82 4.34
CA PRO A 137 -16.85 -11.33 5.69
C PRO A 137 -15.83 -12.42 6.05
N ALA A 138 -15.31 -12.40 7.28
CA ALA A 138 -14.22 -13.28 7.70
C ALA A 138 -14.51 -14.79 7.50
N HIS A 139 -15.78 -15.20 7.67
CA HIS A 139 -16.20 -16.59 7.51
C HIS A 139 -16.30 -17.05 6.04
N SER A 140 -16.38 -16.15 5.08
CA SER A 140 -16.47 -16.45 3.65
C SER A 140 -15.12 -16.38 2.93
N ARG A 141 -14.09 -15.81 3.56
CA ARG A 141 -12.74 -15.69 3.00
C ARG A 141 -12.05 -17.06 2.95
N GLN A 142 -11.28 -17.27 1.89
CA GLN A 142 -10.33 -18.37 1.85
C GLN A 142 -9.25 -18.19 2.94
N ARG A 143 -8.55 -19.26 3.25
CA ARG A 143 -7.34 -19.16 4.08
C ARG A 143 -6.20 -18.54 3.28
N VAL A 144 -5.24 -17.97 3.99
CA VAL A 144 -3.96 -17.54 3.39
C VAL A 144 -3.35 -18.72 2.63
N GLY A 145 -2.97 -18.50 1.38
CA GLY A 145 -2.52 -19.53 0.45
C GLY A 145 -1.07 -19.99 0.70
N GLY A 146 -0.50 -20.68 -0.29
CA GLY A 146 0.90 -21.08 -0.27
C GLY A 146 1.88 -19.90 -0.38
N PRO A 147 3.20 -20.15 -0.26
CA PRO A 147 4.23 -19.13 -0.39
C PRO A 147 4.13 -18.36 -1.70
N LEU A 148 4.34 -17.05 -1.64
CA LEU A 148 4.48 -16.17 -2.78
C LEU A 148 5.95 -15.81 -2.94
N ASP A 149 6.53 -16.14 -4.08
CA ASP A 149 7.89 -15.74 -4.40
C ASP A 149 7.91 -14.22 -4.69
N LEU A 150 8.74 -13.50 -3.96
CA LEU A 150 8.91 -12.05 -4.08
C LEU A 150 10.29 -11.67 -4.66
N GLY A 151 11.11 -12.65 -5.07
CA GLY A 151 12.41 -12.46 -5.68
C GLY A 151 13.52 -11.96 -4.75
N VAL A 152 13.20 -11.62 -3.50
CA VAL A 152 14.14 -11.07 -2.52
C VAL A 152 14.55 -12.15 -1.51
N ARG A 153 15.83 -12.55 -1.53
CA ARG A 153 16.36 -13.65 -0.69
C ARG A 153 15.99 -13.54 0.78
N ALA A 154 16.26 -12.38 1.37
CA ALA A 154 15.97 -12.13 2.78
C ALA A 154 14.50 -12.37 3.13
N ILE A 155 13.57 -11.97 2.24
CA ILE A 155 12.14 -12.17 2.45
C ILE A 155 11.76 -13.63 2.17
N ASN A 156 12.18 -14.16 1.04
CA ASN A 156 11.84 -15.51 0.61
C ASN A 156 12.26 -16.59 1.61
N THR A 157 13.39 -16.38 2.33
CA THR A 157 13.96 -17.39 3.25
C THR A 157 13.61 -17.17 4.71
N PHE A 158 13.67 -15.92 5.20
CA PHE A 158 13.49 -15.61 6.63
C PHE A 158 12.11 -15.05 6.99
N LEU A 159 11.38 -14.55 6.00
CA LEU A 159 10.14 -13.81 6.17
C LEU A 159 9.11 -14.23 5.12
N THR A 160 9.10 -15.52 4.75
CA THR A 160 8.24 -16.05 3.68
C THR A 160 6.85 -15.48 3.75
N THR A 161 6.45 -14.81 2.67
CA THR A 161 5.13 -14.20 2.53
C THR A 161 4.22 -15.14 1.75
N CYS A 162 2.98 -15.27 2.19
CA CYS A 162 2.00 -16.14 1.55
C CYS A 162 1.01 -15.34 0.69
N ARG A 163 0.38 -16.00 -0.28
CA ARG A 163 -0.71 -15.43 -1.09
C ARG A 163 -1.88 -15.02 -0.20
N GLY A 164 -2.27 -13.74 -0.26
CA GLY A 164 -3.30 -13.17 0.58
C GLY A 164 -2.82 -12.75 1.98
N GLN A 165 -1.53 -12.77 2.27
CA GLN A 165 -0.96 -12.25 3.51
C GLN A 165 -0.77 -10.73 3.44
N ARG A 166 -0.85 -10.06 4.59
CA ARG A 166 -0.61 -8.62 4.75
C ARG A 166 0.69 -8.41 5.52
N MET A 167 1.68 -7.80 4.86
CA MET A 167 2.99 -7.51 5.43
C MET A 167 3.23 -6.01 5.50
N GLY A 168 3.81 -5.55 6.59
CA GLY A 168 4.25 -4.17 6.75
C GLY A 168 5.74 -4.00 6.45
N ILE A 169 6.15 -2.94 5.76
CA ILE A 169 7.54 -2.51 5.66
C ILE A 169 7.70 -1.26 6.53
N PHE A 170 8.41 -1.39 7.64
CA PHE A 170 8.69 -0.31 8.56
C PHE A 170 10.08 0.25 8.27
N ALA A 171 10.13 1.49 7.84
CA ALA A 171 11.35 2.09 7.33
C ALA A 171 11.44 3.58 7.68
N GLY A 172 12.61 4.03 8.07
CA GLY A 172 12.96 5.45 8.11
C GLY A 172 13.13 6.02 6.69
N SER A 173 13.37 7.32 6.59
CA SER A 173 13.68 7.97 5.30
C SER A 173 15.09 7.58 4.82
N GLY A 174 15.24 7.31 3.53
CA GLY A 174 16.56 7.09 2.88
C GLY A 174 17.21 5.73 3.11
N VAL A 175 16.48 4.73 3.60
CA VAL A 175 17.00 3.36 3.83
C VAL A 175 16.84 2.40 2.64
N GLY A 176 16.41 2.91 1.46
CA GLY A 176 16.21 2.09 0.26
C GLY A 176 14.82 1.44 0.15
N LYS A 177 13.80 2.00 0.81
CA LYS A 177 12.42 1.49 0.78
C LYS A 177 11.87 1.38 -0.65
N SER A 178 11.97 2.43 -1.47
CA SER A 178 11.44 2.47 -2.83
C SER A 178 12.12 1.44 -3.74
N VAL A 179 13.43 1.25 -3.58
CA VAL A 179 14.19 0.21 -4.27
C VAL A 179 13.68 -1.19 -3.88
N LEU A 180 13.43 -1.45 -2.60
CA LEU A 180 12.85 -2.73 -2.17
C LEU A 180 11.47 -2.96 -2.78
N LEU A 181 10.59 -1.93 -2.80
CA LEU A 181 9.27 -2.03 -3.42
C LEU A 181 9.36 -2.36 -4.92
N SER A 182 10.29 -1.73 -5.64
CA SER A 182 10.49 -2.02 -7.07
C SER A 182 10.98 -3.46 -7.31
N MET A 183 11.89 -3.97 -6.47
CA MET A 183 12.31 -5.38 -6.52
C MET A 183 11.11 -6.31 -6.33
N LEU A 184 10.23 -6.03 -5.35
CA LEU A 184 9.03 -6.82 -5.12
C LEU A 184 8.08 -6.78 -6.32
N ALA A 185 7.85 -5.61 -6.92
CA ALA A 185 6.98 -5.46 -8.09
C ALA A 185 7.50 -6.21 -9.32
N ARG A 186 8.81 -6.10 -9.58
CA ARG A 186 9.44 -6.69 -10.78
C ARG A 186 9.61 -8.20 -10.68
N HIS A 187 9.93 -8.71 -9.49
CA HIS A 187 10.35 -10.10 -9.31
C HIS A 187 9.29 -11.01 -8.68
N THR A 188 8.13 -10.47 -8.32
CA THR A 188 7.06 -11.28 -7.75
C THR A 188 6.51 -12.32 -8.71
N SER A 189 6.14 -13.48 -8.17
CA SER A 189 5.35 -14.52 -8.86
C SER A 189 3.83 -14.26 -8.83
N ALA A 190 3.39 -13.10 -8.34
CA ALA A 190 2.00 -12.66 -8.48
C ALA A 190 1.69 -12.31 -9.95
N ASP A 191 0.45 -12.48 -10.38
CA ASP A 191 0.04 -12.23 -11.77
C ASP A 191 0.07 -10.73 -12.09
N ILE A 192 -0.39 -9.91 -11.16
CA ILE A 192 -0.59 -8.46 -11.32
C ILE A 192 -0.07 -7.73 -10.08
N ALA A 193 0.51 -6.54 -10.28
CA ALA A 193 0.81 -5.61 -9.21
C ALA A 193 -0.10 -4.37 -9.28
N VAL A 194 -0.64 -3.95 -8.13
CA VAL A 194 -1.34 -2.67 -7.99
C VAL A 194 -0.60 -1.82 -6.97
N ILE A 195 -0.10 -0.67 -7.42
CA ILE A 195 0.82 0.15 -6.65
C ILE A 195 0.17 1.49 -6.34
N GLY A 196 -0.02 1.80 -5.07
CA GLY A 196 -0.51 3.09 -4.60
C GLY A 196 0.63 3.93 -4.04
N LEU A 197 0.99 5.01 -4.75
CA LEU A 197 1.94 6.01 -4.29
C LEU A 197 1.17 7.15 -3.63
N VAL A 198 1.04 7.07 -2.30
CA VAL A 198 0.17 7.94 -1.50
C VAL A 198 0.99 8.95 -0.73
N GLY A 199 0.95 10.20 -1.15
CA GLY A 199 1.64 11.31 -0.50
C GLY A 199 3.16 11.31 -0.67
N GLU A 200 3.67 10.64 -1.69
CA GLU A 200 5.08 10.67 -2.04
C GLU A 200 5.42 11.93 -2.85
N ARG A 201 6.70 12.32 -2.90
CA ARG A 201 7.12 13.51 -3.64
C ARG A 201 7.05 13.25 -5.14
N GLY A 202 6.64 14.25 -5.93
CA GLY A 202 6.52 14.11 -7.39
C GLY A 202 7.81 13.61 -8.06
N ARG A 203 8.99 14.03 -7.57
CA ARG A 203 10.29 13.53 -8.05
C ARG A 203 10.45 12.02 -7.77
N GLU A 204 10.14 11.56 -6.56
CA GLU A 204 10.26 10.15 -6.15
C GLU A 204 9.30 9.27 -6.95
N VAL A 205 8.12 9.79 -7.30
CA VAL A 205 7.16 9.11 -8.18
C VAL A 205 7.74 8.88 -9.57
N GLN A 206 8.41 9.89 -10.17
CA GLN A 206 9.01 9.75 -11.49
C GLN A 206 10.20 8.78 -11.47
N GLU A 207 11.09 8.90 -10.49
CA GLU A 207 12.23 7.99 -10.30
C GLU A 207 11.73 6.53 -10.14
N PHE A 208 10.68 6.31 -9.34
CA PHE A 208 10.09 5.00 -9.17
C PHE A 208 9.53 4.43 -10.48
N LEU A 209 8.78 5.23 -11.25
CA LEU A 209 8.17 4.76 -12.50
C LEU A 209 9.21 4.47 -13.59
N GLN A 210 10.21 5.33 -13.74
CA GLN A 210 11.17 5.27 -14.86
C GLN A 210 12.39 4.41 -14.54
N ASP A 211 12.99 4.59 -13.36
CA ASP A 211 14.28 3.98 -13.02
C ASP A 211 14.13 2.68 -12.24
N ASP A 212 13.09 2.60 -11.41
CA ASP A 212 12.90 1.46 -10.51
C ASP A 212 11.93 0.41 -11.09
N LEU A 213 10.71 0.80 -11.45
CA LEU A 213 9.71 -0.12 -12.00
C LEU A 213 9.99 -0.46 -13.48
N GLY A 214 10.27 0.56 -14.27
CA GLY A 214 10.55 0.44 -15.71
C GLY A 214 9.31 -0.01 -16.53
N GLU A 215 9.49 -0.13 -17.84
CA GLU A 215 8.41 -0.51 -18.76
C GLU A 215 7.88 -1.92 -18.50
N GLU A 216 8.77 -2.87 -18.24
CA GLU A 216 8.42 -4.28 -18.01
C GLU A 216 7.59 -4.44 -16.72
N GLY A 217 8.03 -3.81 -15.63
CA GLY A 217 7.29 -3.81 -14.36
C GLY A 217 5.95 -3.10 -14.47
N LEU A 218 5.91 -1.97 -15.20
CA LEU A 218 4.68 -1.23 -15.42
C LEU A 218 3.66 -2.03 -16.25
N ALA A 219 4.11 -2.78 -17.28
CA ALA A 219 3.21 -3.52 -18.17
C ALA A 219 2.28 -4.50 -17.43
N ARG A 220 2.72 -5.03 -16.29
CA ARG A 220 1.93 -5.92 -15.41
C ARG A 220 1.37 -5.24 -14.17
N SER A 221 1.38 -3.91 -14.15
CA SER A 221 0.97 -3.11 -12.99
C SER A 221 -0.09 -2.09 -13.35
N VAL A 222 -0.84 -1.65 -12.32
CA VAL A 222 -1.59 -0.39 -12.34
C VAL A 222 -1.03 0.48 -11.23
N VAL A 223 -0.67 1.72 -11.55
CA VAL A 223 -0.11 2.65 -10.56
C VAL A 223 -1.09 3.77 -10.27
N VAL A 224 -1.44 3.95 -9.01
CA VAL A 224 -2.28 5.05 -8.50
C VAL A 224 -1.36 6.07 -7.83
N VAL A 225 -1.47 7.32 -8.23
CA VAL A 225 -0.61 8.39 -7.73
C VAL A 225 -1.42 9.49 -7.07
N ALA A 226 -1.02 9.89 -5.88
CA ALA A 226 -1.40 11.15 -5.25
C ALA A 226 -0.18 11.70 -4.52
N THR A 227 0.38 12.80 -5.01
CA THR A 227 1.60 13.39 -4.49
C THR A 227 1.39 14.15 -3.18
N SER A 228 2.47 14.49 -2.49
CA SER A 228 2.43 15.14 -1.16
C SER A 228 1.82 16.53 -1.15
N ASP A 229 1.81 17.22 -2.29
CA ASP A 229 1.22 18.55 -2.50
C ASP A 229 -0.28 18.50 -2.82
N GLU A 230 -0.83 17.30 -3.09
CA GLU A 230 -2.25 17.15 -3.36
C GLU A 230 -3.11 17.23 -2.09
N PRO A 231 -4.39 17.64 -2.22
CA PRO A 231 -5.34 17.71 -1.11
C PRO A 231 -5.46 16.41 -0.31
N ALA A 232 -5.81 16.52 0.97
CA ALA A 232 -5.97 15.37 1.86
C ALA A 232 -6.96 14.33 1.32
N LEU A 233 -8.06 14.76 0.68
CA LEU A 233 -9.01 13.85 0.05
C LEU A 233 -8.39 13.05 -1.09
N MET A 234 -7.55 13.66 -1.93
CA MET A 234 -6.85 12.95 -3.01
C MET A 234 -5.93 11.88 -2.43
N ARG A 235 -5.09 12.24 -1.45
CA ARG A 235 -4.17 11.30 -0.79
C ARG A 235 -4.91 10.14 -0.13
N ARG A 236 -6.02 10.42 0.57
CA ARG A 236 -6.88 9.38 1.15
C ARG A 236 -7.51 8.49 0.08
N ASN A 237 -8.06 9.10 -0.97
CA ASN A 237 -8.79 8.38 -2.00
C ASN A 237 -7.87 7.50 -2.85
N ALA A 238 -6.60 7.89 -3.06
CA ALA A 238 -5.60 7.06 -3.73
C ALA A 238 -5.42 5.69 -3.04
N ALA A 239 -5.42 5.67 -1.70
CA ALA A 239 -5.34 4.42 -0.95
C ALA A 239 -6.60 3.54 -1.17
N TYR A 240 -7.78 4.13 -1.18
CA TYR A 240 -9.02 3.40 -1.45
C TYR A 240 -9.09 2.88 -2.89
N LEU A 241 -8.69 3.70 -3.87
CA LEU A 241 -8.65 3.30 -5.28
C LEU A 241 -7.66 2.16 -5.51
N THR A 242 -6.48 2.21 -4.88
CA THR A 242 -5.49 1.13 -4.95
C THR A 242 -6.12 -0.21 -4.55
N LEU A 243 -6.87 -0.24 -3.45
CA LEU A 243 -7.55 -1.47 -3.02
C LEU A 243 -8.74 -1.84 -3.89
N ALA A 244 -9.51 -0.86 -4.41
CA ALA A 244 -10.62 -1.13 -5.32
C ALA A 244 -10.13 -1.79 -6.62
N LEU A 245 -9.00 -1.34 -7.18
CA LEU A 245 -8.35 -1.97 -8.34
C LEU A 245 -7.82 -3.37 -8.01
N SER A 246 -7.22 -3.53 -6.84
CA SER A 246 -6.76 -4.85 -6.38
C SER A 246 -7.91 -5.84 -6.21
N GLU A 247 -9.04 -5.39 -5.69
CA GLU A 247 -10.26 -6.17 -5.56
C GLU A 247 -10.85 -6.56 -6.92
N PHE A 248 -10.80 -5.66 -7.91
CA PHE A 248 -11.24 -5.97 -9.27
C PHE A 248 -10.46 -7.16 -9.85
N PHE A 249 -9.13 -7.12 -9.81
CA PHE A 249 -8.32 -8.21 -10.35
C PHE A 249 -8.43 -9.49 -9.51
N ARG A 250 -8.52 -9.39 -8.19
CA ARG A 250 -8.82 -10.53 -7.32
C ARG A 250 -10.14 -11.19 -7.67
N ASP A 251 -11.19 -10.39 -7.85
CA ASP A 251 -12.53 -10.88 -8.15
C ASP A 251 -12.58 -11.52 -9.56
N ALA A 252 -11.61 -11.18 -10.43
CA ALA A 252 -11.35 -11.87 -11.70
C ALA A 252 -10.49 -13.14 -11.56
N GLY A 253 -10.09 -13.54 -10.34
CA GLY A 253 -9.33 -14.77 -10.07
C GLY A 253 -7.82 -14.59 -10.00
N ALA A 254 -7.28 -13.38 -10.18
CA ALA A 254 -5.84 -13.15 -10.18
C ALA A 254 -5.21 -13.18 -8.78
N SER A 255 -3.93 -13.58 -8.73
CA SER A 255 -3.05 -13.35 -7.58
C SER A 255 -2.47 -11.94 -7.69
N VAL A 256 -2.96 -11.03 -6.88
CA VAL A 256 -2.59 -9.61 -6.90
C VAL A 256 -1.58 -9.30 -5.80
N LEU A 257 -0.47 -8.66 -6.15
CA LEU A 257 0.41 -7.99 -5.20
C LEU A 257 0.01 -6.52 -5.12
N THR A 258 -0.53 -6.12 -3.98
CA THR A 258 -0.86 -4.72 -3.70
C THR A 258 0.25 -4.10 -2.87
N MET A 259 0.79 -3.00 -3.33
CA MET A 259 1.77 -2.22 -2.59
C MET A 259 1.23 -0.81 -2.34
N MET A 260 1.33 -0.34 -1.10
CA MET A 260 0.88 1.00 -0.73
C MET A 260 2.00 1.77 -0.03
N ASP A 261 2.48 2.81 -0.67
CA ASP A 261 3.53 3.68 -0.17
C ASP A 261 2.99 5.12 -0.02
N SER A 262 2.56 5.56 1.18
CA SER A 262 2.60 4.87 2.44
C SER A 262 1.28 4.95 3.21
N VAL A 263 1.03 3.99 4.07
CA VAL A 263 -0.11 4.00 5.02
C VAL A 263 0.01 5.18 6.00
N THR A 264 1.21 5.58 6.37
CA THR A 264 1.44 6.77 7.20
C THR A 264 0.87 8.03 6.55
N ARG A 265 1.05 8.19 5.24
CA ARG A 265 0.51 9.34 4.49
C ARG A 265 -1.02 9.29 4.37
N PHE A 266 -1.60 8.10 4.24
CA PHE A 266 -3.04 7.92 4.36
C PHE A 266 -3.54 8.34 5.75
N ALA A 267 -2.88 7.92 6.83
CA ALA A 267 -3.23 8.29 8.19
C ALA A 267 -3.15 9.81 8.42
N MET A 268 -2.11 10.47 7.87
CA MET A 268 -1.98 11.92 7.91
C MET A 268 -3.11 12.63 7.14
N ALA A 269 -3.46 12.14 5.96
CA ALA A 269 -4.57 12.68 5.19
C ALA A 269 -5.91 12.54 5.93
N GLN A 270 -6.17 11.39 6.53
CA GLN A 270 -7.35 11.15 7.35
C GLN A 270 -7.38 12.03 8.60
N ARG A 271 -6.23 12.26 9.23
CA ARG A 271 -6.08 13.22 10.33
C ARG A 271 -6.48 14.64 9.91
N ASP A 272 -5.95 15.09 8.77
CA ASP A 272 -6.23 16.43 8.25
C ASP A 272 -7.74 16.62 7.98
N ILE A 273 -8.41 15.58 7.47
CA ILE A 273 -9.85 15.55 7.25
C ILE A 273 -10.62 15.58 8.60
N GLY A 274 -10.23 14.74 9.56
CA GLY A 274 -10.87 14.68 10.88
C GLY A 274 -10.74 16.00 11.63
N LEU A 275 -9.56 16.61 11.64
CA LEU A 275 -9.35 17.93 12.27
C LEU A 275 -10.21 19.02 11.59
N ALA A 276 -10.37 18.97 10.28
CA ALA A 276 -11.18 19.94 9.54
C ALA A 276 -12.67 19.88 9.94
N VAL A 277 -13.20 18.69 10.23
CA VAL A 277 -14.59 18.53 10.73
C VAL A 277 -14.73 18.75 12.23
N GLY A 278 -13.64 19.03 12.95
CA GLY A 278 -13.65 19.34 14.38
C GLY A 278 -13.47 18.13 15.30
N GLU A 279 -12.97 16.99 14.79
CA GLU A 279 -12.58 15.89 15.68
C GLU A 279 -11.45 16.32 16.62
N PRO A 280 -11.51 15.96 17.92
CA PRO A 280 -10.44 16.26 18.85
C PRO A 280 -9.17 15.46 18.51
N PRO A 281 -7.99 16.12 18.55
CA PRO A 281 -6.73 15.40 18.37
C PRO A 281 -6.42 14.52 19.59
N THR A 282 -5.83 13.36 19.32
CA THR A 282 -5.31 12.40 20.30
C THR A 282 -3.78 12.34 20.25
N ALA A 283 -3.18 11.18 20.51
CA ALA A 283 -1.72 11.00 20.51
C ALA A 283 -1.08 11.47 19.17
N LYS A 284 -0.02 12.25 19.28
CA LYS A 284 0.70 12.87 18.14
C LYS A 284 -0.20 13.63 17.15
N GLY A 285 -1.37 14.14 17.63
CA GLY A 285 -2.30 14.93 16.84
C GLY A 285 -3.20 14.14 15.89
N TYR A 286 -3.17 12.81 15.92
CA TYR A 286 -4.09 11.97 15.14
C TYR A 286 -5.51 12.04 15.74
N THR A 287 -6.51 11.90 14.88
CA THR A 287 -7.91 11.87 15.29
C THR A 287 -8.41 10.42 15.47
N PRO A 288 -9.45 10.19 16.30
CA PRO A 288 -9.98 8.83 16.52
C PRO A 288 -10.36 8.08 15.24
N THR A 289 -10.88 8.80 14.24
CA THR A 289 -11.25 8.19 12.94
C THR A 289 -10.06 7.60 12.20
N VAL A 290 -8.84 8.09 12.39
CA VAL A 290 -7.64 7.48 11.79
C VAL A 290 -7.52 6.01 12.22
N PHE A 291 -7.65 5.75 13.51
CA PHE A 291 -7.49 4.40 14.06
C PHE A 291 -8.67 3.47 13.75
N SER A 292 -9.83 4.00 13.44
CA SER A 292 -10.98 3.20 12.96
C SER A 292 -10.91 2.91 11.47
N GLU A 293 -10.32 3.80 10.66
CA GLU A 293 -10.20 3.62 9.20
C GLU A 293 -9.01 2.73 8.82
N LEU A 294 -7.93 2.70 9.59
CA LEU A 294 -6.77 1.85 9.31
C LEU A 294 -7.13 0.35 9.20
N PRO A 295 -7.85 -0.27 10.17
CA PRO A 295 -8.27 -1.66 10.04
C PRO A 295 -9.19 -1.88 8.82
N ARG A 296 -10.14 -0.98 8.57
CA ARG A 296 -11.06 -1.08 7.43
C ARG A 296 -10.32 -1.06 6.10
N LEU A 297 -9.31 -0.20 5.96
CA LEU A 297 -8.48 -0.13 4.78
C LEU A 297 -7.67 -1.42 4.61
N LEU A 298 -6.89 -1.79 5.62
CA LEU A 298 -5.93 -2.89 5.53
C LEU A 298 -6.58 -4.27 5.42
N GLU A 299 -7.76 -4.46 6.03
CA GLU A 299 -8.53 -5.69 5.95
C GLU A 299 -9.14 -5.98 4.57
N ARG A 300 -9.17 -5.01 3.66
CA ARG A 300 -9.57 -5.22 2.26
C ARG A 300 -8.57 -6.07 1.48
N ALA A 301 -7.29 -6.01 1.85
CA ALA A 301 -6.29 -6.96 1.36
C ALA A 301 -6.49 -8.32 2.04
N GLY A 302 -6.28 -9.39 1.28
CA GLY A 302 -6.43 -10.75 1.78
C GLY A 302 -6.94 -11.71 0.71
N PRO A 303 -7.19 -12.97 1.07
CA PRO A 303 -7.82 -13.93 0.18
C PRO A 303 -9.24 -13.48 -0.17
N GLY A 304 -9.66 -13.76 -1.41
CA GLY A 304 -11.04 -13.61 -1.83
C GLY A 304 -11.95 -14.69 -1.28
N THR A 305 -13.19 -14.71 -1.76
CA THR A 305 -14.15 -15.80 -1.52
C THR A 305 -13.94 -16.96 -2.50
N TRP A 306 -13.17 -16.72 -3.57
CA TRP A 306 -12.80 -17.67 -4.63
C TRP A 306 -11.27 -17.75 -4.75
N GLU A 307 -10.75 -18.18 -5.90
CA GLU A 307 -9.31 -18.44 -6.15
C GLU A 307 -8.42 -17.19 -6.06
N GLY A 308 -8.93 -16.00 -6.40
CA GLY A 308 -8.15 -14.77 -6.40
C GLY A 308 -7.74 -14.31 -5.00
N THR A 309 -6.55 -13.69 -4.92
CA THR A 309 -5.98 -13.21 -3.66
C THR A 309 -5.38 -11.81 -3.80
N VAL A 310 -5.44 -11.01 -2.74
CA VAL A 310 -4.70 -9.74 -2.61
C VAL A 310 -3.64 -9.90 -1.53
N THR A 311 -2.39 -10.05 -1.94
CA THR A 311 -1.23 -9.98 -1.01
C THR A 311 -0.86 -8.52 -0.83
N GLY A 312 -0.93 -8.02 0.41
CA GLY A 312 -0.69 -6.62 0.72
C GLY A 312 0.72 -6.37 1.27
N ILE A 313 1.44 -5.43 0.67
CA ILE A 313 2.68 -4.84 1.20
C ILE A 313 2.41 -3.38 1.53
N PHE A 314 2.42 -3.05 2.81
CA PHE A 314 2.05 -1.75 3.33
C PHE A 314 3.26 -1.08 3.96
N THR A 315 3.72 0.05 3.42
CA THR A 315 4.83 0.76 4.03
C THR A 315 4.36 1.68 5.13
N VAL A 316 5.15 1.73 6.18
CA VAL A 316 4.96 2.60 7.35
C VAL A 316 6.24 3.40 7.54
N LEU A 317 6.12 4.72 7.48
CA LEU A 317 7.23 5.62 7.75
C LEU A 317 7.41 5.72 9.25
N VAL A 318 8.62 5.41 9.73
CA VAL A 318 9.01 5.48 11.13
C VAL A 318 9.98 6.67 11.28
N GLU A 319 9.48 7.79 11.80
CA GLU A 319 10.32 8.98 11.99
C GLU A 319 11.29 8.79 13.16
N GLY A 320 12.58 9.06 12.91
CA GLY A 320 13.61 8.94 13.95
C GLY A 320 13.81 7.53 14.49
N ASP A 321 13.45 6.49 13.69
CA ASP A 321 13.48 5.09 14.08
C ASP A 321 12.62 4.76 15.33
N ASP A 322 11.61 5.63 15.64
CA ASP A 322 10.66 5.42 16.74
C ASP A 322 9.56 4.44 16.34
N HIS A 323 9.79 3.15 16.56
CA HIS A 323 8.83 2.09 16.29
C HIS A 323 7.57 2.11 17.19
N ASN A 324 7.51 3.01 18.19
CA ASN A 324 6.35 3.19 19.09
C ASN A 324 5.43 4.33 18.63
N GLU A 325 5.59 4.81 17.42
CA GLU A 325 4.69 5.79 16.82
C GLU A 325 3.28 5.20 16.70
N PRO A 326 2.20 5.93 17.08
CA PRO A 326 0.85 5.38 17.21
C PRO A 326 0.31 4.68 15.95
N VAL A 327 0.61 5.22 14.75
CA VAL A 327 0.20 4.58 13.49
C VAL A 327 1.01 3.31 13.24
N ALA A 328 2.32 3.34 13.54
CA ALA A 328 3.18 2.16 13.37
C ALA A 328 2.73 1.02 14.28
N ASP A 329 2.40 1.31 15.54
CA ASP A 329 1.92 0.31 16.49
C ASP A 329 0.54 -0.25 16.08
N ALA A 330 -0.41 0.62 15.72
CA ALA A 330 -1.72 0.22 15.23
C ALA A 330 -1.62 -0.69 14.00
N VAL A 331 -0.83 -0.30 13.00
CA VAL A 331 -0.65 -1.08 11.77
C VAL A 331 0.01 -2.42 12.06
N ARG A 332 1.02 -2.47 12.95
CA ARG A 332 1.68 -3.73 13.37
C ARG A 332 0.70 -4.70 14.01
N GLY A 333 -0.28 -4.19 14.75
CA GLY A 333 -1.35 -5.00 15.37
C GLY A 333 -2.30 -5.62 14.35
N ILE A 334 -2.55 -4.95 13.22
CA ILE A 334 -3.50 -5.37 12.18
C ILE A 334 -2.87 -6.35 11.20
N LEU A 335 -1.60 -6.17 10.85
CA LEU A 335 -0.91 -6.93 9.79
C LEU A 335 -0.47 -8.33 10.25
N ASP A 336 -0.25 -9.21 9.29
CA ASP A 336 0.16 -10.61 9.49
C ASP A 336 1.68 -10.79 9.55
N GLY A 337 2.43 -9.69 9.66
CA GLY A 337 3.89 -9.66 9.78
C GLY A 337 4.46 -8.29 9.45
N HIS A 338 5.75 -8.14 9.69
CA HIS A 338 6.45 -6.89 9.41
C HIS A 338 7.91 -7.12 9.05
N ILE A 339 8.40 -6.28 8.18
CA ILE A 339 9.79 -6.18 7.71
C ILE A 339 10.33 -4.86 8.22
N VAL A 340 11.38 -4.91 9.02
CA VAL A 340 12.06 -3.71 9.56
C VAL A 340 13.28 -3.42 8.71
N MET A 341 13.34 -2.22 8.15
CA MET A 341 14.52 -1.70 7.45
C MET A 341 15.25 -0.71 8.35
N GLU A 342 16.53 -0.91 8.54
CA GLU A 342 17.34 -0.12 9.47
C GLU A 342 18.39 0.73 8.77
N ARG A 343 18.52 1.96 9.22
CA ARG A 343 19.53 2.90 8.75
C ARG A 343 20.96 2.39 9.01
N ALA A 344 21.22 1.82 10.19
CA ALA A 344 22.52 1.29 10.55
C ALA A 344 23.02 0.19 9.58
N ILE A 345 22.10 -0.59 8.99
CA ILE A 345 22.43 -1.59 7.97
C ILE A 345 22.71 -0.90 6.63
N ALA A 346 21.91 0.09 6.24
CA ALA A 346 22.14 0.87 5.02
C ALA A 346 23.46 1.63 5.05
N GLU A 347 23.81 2.23 6.19
CA GLU A 347 25.09 2.95 6.40
C GLU A 347 26.31 2.04 6.27
N ARG A 348 26.18 0.74 6.51
CA ARG A 348 27.21 -0.28 6.27
C ARG A 348 27.25 -0.74 4.80
N GLY A 349 26.39 -0.21 3.93
CA GLY A 349 26.34 -0.52 2.50
C GLY A 349 25.62 -1.83 2.16
N ARG A 350 24.93 -2.49 3.11
CA ARG A 350 24.12 -3.67 2.81
C ARG A 350 22.71 -3.30 2.39
N TYR A 351 22.34 -3.67 1.17
CA TYR A 351 21.00 -3.51 0.62
C TYR A 351 20.45 -4.84 0.11
N PRO A 352 19.12 -5.09 0.27
CA PRO A 352 18.16 -4.28 1.02
C PRO A 352 18.51 -4.27 2.52
N ALA A 353 18.26 -3.13 3.18
CA ALA A 353 18.66 -2.90 4.57
C ALA A 353 17.71 -3.57 5.59
N ILE A 354 17.31 -4.81 5.33
CA ILE A 354 16.35 -5.58 6.15
C ILE A 354 17.06 -6.12 7.40
N ASN A 355 16.52 -5.82 8.57
CA ASN A 355 16.91 -6.45 9.81
C ASN A 355 16.08 -7.72 10.03
N ILE A 356 16.68 -8.89 9.86
CA ILE A 356 16.04 -10.19 10.01
C ILE A 356 15.58 -10.45 11.45
N LEU A 357 16.34 -10.01 12.44
CA LEU A 357 16.06 -10.28 13.85
C LEU A 357 14.85 -9.50 14.36
N LYS A 358 14.65 -8.26 13.84
CA LYS A 358 13.51 -7.41 14.18
C LYS A 358 12.27 -7.62 13.29
N SER A 359 12.39 -8.51 12.29
CA SER A 359 11.33 -8.78 11.31
C SER A 359 10.64 -10.12 11.59
N VAL A 360 9.33 -10.17 11.32
CA VAL A 360 8.49 -11.35 11.59
C VAL A 360 7.48 -11.58 10.47
N SER A 361 7.34 -12.81 10.01
CA SER A 361 6.17 -13.30 9.26
C SER A 361 5.36 -14.24 10.15
N ARG A 362 4.10 -13.92 10.43
CA ARG A 362 3.25 -14.74 11.32
C ARG A 362 2.80 -16.04 10.65
N THR A 363 2.96 -16.19 9.34
CA THR A 363 2.69 -17.45 8.64
C THR A 363 3.81 -18.47 8.81
N MET A 364 5.03 -18.03 9.13
CA MET A 364 6.12 -18.95 9.48
C MET A 364 5.95 -19.51 10.90
N PRO A 365 6.30 -20.77 11.14
CA PRO A 365 6.98 -21.72 10.22
C PRO A 365 6.06 -22.45 9.24
N ARG A 366 4.72 -22.30 9.33
CA ARG A 366 3.75 -23.08 8.53
C ARG A 366 3.90 -22.91 7.03
N SER A 367 4.38 -21.74 6.57
CA SER A 367 4.63 -21.43 5.16
C SER A 367 6.00 -21.89 4.66
N CYS A 368 6.87 -22.36 5.55
CA CYS A 368 8.18 -22.90 5.23
C CYS A 368 8.08 -24.43 5.10
N ASP A 369 8.77 -24.99 4.09
CA ASP A 369 8.93 -26.45 4.02
C ASP A 369 9.60 -26.94 5.32
N PRO A 370 9.05 -27.96 6.00
CA PRO A 370 9.62 -28.52 7.22
C PRO A 370 11.10 -28.91 7.08
N ALA A 371 11.56 -29.29 5.89
CA ALA A 371 12.96 -29.60 5.61
C ALA A 371 13.89 -28.38 5.72
N HIS A 372 13.39 -27.18 5.43
CA HIS A 372 14.19 -25.95 5.46
C HIS A 372 14.13 -25.22 6.80
N TRP A 373 13.12 -25.50 7.63
CA TRP A 373 12.93 -24.78 8.89
C TRP A 373 14.13 -24.85 9.86
N PRO A 374 14.79 -26.01 10.07
CA PRO A 374 15.99 -26.07 10.90
C PRO A 374 17.13 -25.16 10.43
N THR A 375 17.29 -25.05 9.10
CA THR A 375 18.29 -24.16 8.46
C THR A 375 18.00 -22.69 8.78
N VAL A 376 16.72 -22.27 8.67
CA VAL A 376 16.31 -20.90 9.03
C VAL A 376 16.55 -20.60 10.50
N VAL A 377 16.16 -21.51 11.39
CA VAL A 377 16.37 -21.35 12.85
C VAL A 377 17.85 -21.19 13.18
N ARG A 378 18.72 -22.08 12.63
CA ARG A 378 20.17 -22.00 12.86
C ARG A 378 20.77 -20.71 12.33
N ALA A 379 20.39 -20.27 11.11
CA ALA A 379 20.87 -19.02 10.56
C ALA A 379 20.47 -17.82 11.44
N ARG A 380 19.22 -17.79 11.93
CA ARG A 380 18.75 -16.75 12.87
C ARG A 380 19.54 -16.76 14.18
N GLN A 381 19.86 -17.95 14.73
CA GLN A 381 20.67 -18.08 15.94
C GLN A 381 22.07 -17.50 15.73
N VAL A 382 22.74 -17.85 14.63
CA VAL A 382 24.06 -17.31 14.27
C VAL A 382 24.02 -15.79 14.17
N LEU A 383 23.01 -15.23 13.47
CA LEU A 383 22.83 -13.78 13.35
C LEU A 383 22.59 -13.11 14.71
N ALA A 384 21.80 -13.73 15.59
CA ALA A 384 21.51 -13.23 16.94
C ALA A 384 22.77 -13.24 17.81
N THR A 385 23.46 -14.38 17.87
CA THR A 385 24.72 -14.52 18.65
C THR A 385 25.78 -13.51 18.21
N TYR A 386 25.91 -13.29 16.87
CA TYR A 386 26.85 -12.26 16.38
C TYR A 386 26.41 -10.86 16.80
N ALA A 387 25.12 -10.52 16.66
CA ALA A 387 24.61 -9.21 17.03
C ALA A 387 24.79 -8.90 18.53
N ASP A 388 24.58 -9.89 19.39
CA ASP A 388 24.77 -9.76 20.84
C ASP A 388 26.26 -9.53 21.22
N MET A 389 27.18 -10.05 20.43
CA MET A 389 28.63 -9.98 20.67
C MET A 389 29.36 -8.96 19.80
N GLU A 390 28.69 -8.30 18.85
CA GLU A 390 29.30 -7.42 17.86
C GLU A 390 30.20 -6.33 18.47
N GLU A 391 29.76 -5.72 19.55
CA GLU A 391 30.49 -4.66 20.21
C GLU A 391 31.81 -5.20 20.85
N LEU A 392 31.73 -6.33 21.52
CA LEU A 392 32.89 -6.99 22.15
C LEU A 392 33.89 -7.47 21.09
N ILE A 393 33.42 -7.98 19.97
CA ILE A 393 34.25 -8.43 18.85
C ILE A 393 34.98 -7.22 18.24
N ARG A 394 34.27 -6.12 18.00
CA ARG A 394 34.80 -4.88 17.42
C ARG A 394 35.86 -4.23 18.31
N LEU A 395 35.65 -4.27 19.62
CA LEU A 395 36.61 -3.75 20.61
C LEU A 395 37.82 -4.68 20.86
N GLY A 396 37.83 -5.88 20.26
CA GLY A 396 38.85 -6.89 20.51
C GLY A 396 38.80 -7.50 21.92
N ALA A 397 37.69 -7.34 22.63
CA ALA A 397 37.48 -7.87 23.98
C ALA A 397 37.06 -9.35 23.99
N TYR A 398 36.56 -9.88 22.86
CA TYR A 398 36.28 -11.30 22.74
C TYR A 398 37.53 -12.11 22.47
N ARG A 399 37.76 -13.18 23.25
CA ARG A 399 38.84 -14.12 23.05
C ARG A 399 38.37 -15.35 22.28
N ALA A 400 38.94 -15.61 21.11
CA ALA A 400 38.66 -16.80 20.31
C ALA A 400 38.85 -18.10 21.14
N GLY A 401 37.94 -19.05 20.98
CA GLY A 401 37.95 -20.31 21.73
C GLY A 401 37.23 -20.25 23.08
N SER A 402 36.74 -19.08 23.54
CA SER A 402 35.99 -18.96 24.79
C SER A 402 34.54 -19.43 24.71
N SER A 403 33.94 -19.40 23.54
CA SER A 403 32.59 -19.92 23.27
C SER A 403 32.52 -20.47 21.84
N ALA A 404 32.21 -21.73 21.70
CA ALA A 404 32.05 -22.37 20.38
C ALA A 404 30.93 -21.74 19.53
N GLU A 405 29.86 -21.28 20.17
CA GLU A 405 28.72 -20.63 19.50
C GLU A 405 29.13 -19.25 18.93
N VAL A 406 29.92 -18.49 19.68
CA VAL A 406 30.39 -17.16 19.24
C VAL A 406 31.46 -17.32 18.14
N ASP A 407 32.34 -18.29 18.25
CA ASP A 407 33.34 -18.58 17.22
C ASP A 407 32.64 -19.01 15.90
N GLU A 408 31.61 -19.83 15.99
CA GLU A 408 30.79 -20.20 14.85
C GLU A 408 30.11 -18.97 14.25
N ALA A 409 29.54 -18.09 15.08
CA ALA A 409 28.86 -16.87 14.62
C ALA A 409 29.84 -15.92 13.91
N ILE A 410 31.02 -15.71 14.45
CA ILE A 410 32.08 -14.90 13.81
C ILE A 410 32.47 -15.46 12.44
N ARG A 411 32.60 -16.78 12.33
CA ARG A 411 33.00 -17.45 11.09
C ARG A 411 31.89 -17.39 10.00
N LEU A 412 30.61 -17.53 10.37
CA LEU A 412 29.49 -17.63 9.44
C LEU A 412 28.89 -16.28 9.07
N PHE A 413 28.99 -15.29 9.95
CA PHE A 413 28.35 -13.99 9.77
C PHE A 413 28.70 -13.32 8.43
N PRO A 414 29.97 -13.26 7.97
CA PRO A 414 30.29 -12.61 6.70
C PRO A 414 29.57 -13.23 5.50
N ALA A 415 29.43 -14.56 5.48
CA ALA A 415 28.73 -15.26 4.40
C ALA A 415 27.20 -15.05 4.48
N LEU A 416 26.64 -15.01 5.68
CA LEU A 416 25.22 -14.70 5.90
C LEU A 416 24.91 -13.25 5.58
N ASP A 417 25.76 -12.30 5.93
CA ASP A 417 25.57 -10.88 5.60
C ASP A 417 25.64 -10.65 4.08
N ALA A 418 26.60 -11.29 3.39
CA ALA A 418 26.67 -11.29 1.93
C ALA A 418 25.46 -11.98 1.27
N PHE A 419 24.91 -13.04 1.87
CA PHE A 419 23.67 -13.67 1.41
C PHE A 419 22.46 -12.73 1.51
N LEU A 420 22.39 -11.90 2.53
CA LEU A 420 21.31 -10.93 2.72
C LEU A 420 21.44 -9.71 1.81
N ALA A 421 22.63 -9.46 1.26
CA ALA A 421 22.85 -8.40 0.26
C ALA A 421 22.37 -8.88 -1.12
N GLN A 422 21.61 -8.03 -1.83
CA GLN A 422 21.07 -8.32 -3.16
C GLN A 422 20.93 -7.03 -3.96
N SER A 423 21.42 -7.02 -5.21
CA SER A 423 21.22 -5.87 -6.10
C SER A 423 19.76 -5.79 -6.57
N LYS A 424 19.33 -4.63 -7.05
CA LYS A 424 17.95 -4.43 -7.50
C LYS A 424 17.59 -5.20 -8.78
N GLU A 425 18.59 -5.57 -9.56
CA GLU A 425 18.44 -6.35 -10.79
C GLU A 425 18.43 -7.87 -10.52
N GLU A 426 18.93 -8.29 -9.37
CA GLU A 426 19.02 -9.69 -9.01
C GLU A 426 17.69 -10.20 -8.48
N SER A 427 17.26 -11.36 -8.98
CA SER A 427 16.14 -12.13 -8.44
C SER A 427 16.64 -13.47 -7.91
N THR A 428 16.08 -13.93 -6.81
CA THR A 428 16.38 -15.26 -6.27
C THR A 428 15.09 -15.93 -5.83
N SER A 429 14.78 -17.06 -6.43
CA SER A 429 13.60 -17.83 -6.07
C SER A 429 13.67 -18.40 -4.66
N ILE A 430 12.52 -18.78 -4.11
CA ILE A 430 12.43 -19.40 -2.77
C ILE A 430 13.34 -20.62 -2.68
N GLY A 431 13.31 -21.52 -3.67
CA GLY A 431 14.13 -22.74 -3.70
C GLY A 431 15.62 -22.46 -3.76
N GLU A 432 16.05 -21.54 -4.62
CA GLU A 432 17.46 -21.12 -4.72
C GLU A 432 17.93 -20.44 -3.41
N GLY A 433 17.08 -19.63 -2.80
CA GLY A 433 17.38 -18.98 -1.53
C GLY A 433 17.69 -20.01 -0.43
N TYR A 434 16.83 -21.02 -0.26
CA TYR A 434 17.06 -22.08 0.71
C TYR A 434 18.29 -22.93 0.38
N ALA A 435 18.53 -23.27 -0.89
CA ALA A 435 19.70 -24.03 -1.30
C ALA A 435 21.00 -23.28 -0.96
N ARG A 436 21.07 -21.97 -1.27
CA ARG A 436 22.23 -21.12 -0.93
C ARG A 436 22.42 -21.01 0.58
N LEU A 437 21.34 -20.82 1.35
CA LEU A 437 21.40 -20.71 2.82
C LEU A 437 21.92 -22.03 3.46
N THR A 438 21.42 -23.17 2.97
CA THR A 438 21.87 -24.50 3.41
C THR A 438 23.35 -24.70 3.14
N ASN A 439 23.84 -24.34 1.94
CA ASN A 439 25.24 -24.43 1.60
C ASN A 439 26.16 -23.60 2.51
N ILE A 440 25.74 -22.37 2.86
CA ILE A 440 26.52 -21.53 3.80
C ILE A 440 26.69 -22.22 5.14
N LEU A 441 25.60 -22.80 5.68
CA LEU A 441 25.64 -23.46 6.98
C LEU A 441 26.31 -24.84 6.96
N SER A 442 26.31 -25.56 5.81
CA SER A 442 26.90 -26.88 5.67
C SER A 442 28.41 -26.84 5.43
N ASN A 443 28.91 -25.87 4.66
CA ASN A 443 30.35 -25.69 4.40
C ASN A 443 31.16 -25.35 5.64
N SER A 444 30.50 -25.23 6.78
CA SER A 444 31.11 -24.99 8.09
C SER A 444 31.50 -26.26 8.85
N SER A 445 31.16 -27.46 8.33
CA SER A 445 31.42 -28.75 9.01
C SER A 445 32.80 -29.36 8.65
N GLY A 446 33.62 -28.64 7.90
CA GLY A 446 34.90 -29.14 7.38
C GLY A 446 36.08 -28.21 7.68
N VAL A 447 36.50 -28.10 8.94
CA VAL A 447 37.91 -27.92 9.41
C VAL A 447 37.98 -28.43 10.84
#